data_2ad21e4f9d265e79d89c1b9c82fb23aa
#
_entry.id   2ad21e4f9d265e79d89c1b9c82fb23aa
#
_cell.length_a   1.000
_cell.length_b   1.000
_cell.length_c   1.000
_cell.angle_alpha   90.00
_cell.angle_beta   90.00
_cell.angle_gamma   90.00
#
_symmetry.space_group_name_H-M   'P 1'
#
loop_
_entity.id
_entity.type
_entity.pdbx_description
1 polymer ?
#
loop_
_entity_poly.entity_id
_entity_poly.type
_entity_poly.pdbx_seq_one_letter_code
_entity_poly.pdbx_strand_id
1 'polypeptide(L)'
;MITIIYSTHKDLNYNKSFKEHLTKSIGVKNFEILEYENFNQYSLAEIYNKGISESKNNIVVCIHNDIRLETGWGKKLLKSFEDNPDYGIIGKAGSCYFPESGIYWEKMGQTMVGQVYHQPEGQKKWLSRYSAKLPELIPVVTI
;
A
#
# COMPACT_ATOMS: atom_id res chain seq x y z
N MET A 1 1.77 -16.87 0.87
CA MET A 1 3.01 -16.13 0.52
C MET A 1 2.62 -14.80 -0.10
N ILE A 2 3.47 -13.79 -0.03
CA ILE A 2 3.20 -12.41 -0.47
C ILE A 2 4.22 -12.02 -1.54
N THR A 3 3.77 -11.38 -2.62
CA THR A 3 4.63 -10.62 -3.55
C THR A 3 4.45 -9.13 -3.30
N ILE A 4 5.54 -8.41 -3.12
CA ILE A 4 5.55 -6.95 -2.96
C ILE A 4 6.03 -6.35 -4.27
N ILE A 5 5.26 -5.41 -4.81
CA ILE A 5 5.58 -4.72 -6.06
C ILE A 5 5.75 -3.22 -5.77
N TYR A 6 6.85 -2.64 -6.23
CA TYR A 6 7.01 -1.20 -6.23
C TYR A 6 7.81 -0.69 -7.42
N SER A 7 7.53 0.55 -7.78
CA SER A 7 8.28 1.31 -8.77
C SER A 7 9.25 2.26 -8.08
N THR A 8 10.43 2.47 -8.66
CA THR A 8 11.43 3.40 -8.13
C THR A 8 12.18 4.13 -9.23
N HIS A 9 12.56 5.38 -8.93
CA HIS A 9 13.53 6.19 -9.68
C HIS A 9 14.67 6.67 -8.77
N LYS A 10 14.75 6.10 -7.55
CA LYS A 10 15.73 6.46 -6.53
C LYS A 10 17.06 5.74 -6.78
N ASP A 11 18.12 6.27 -6.19
CA ASP A 11 19.43 5.66 -6.23
C ASP A 11 19.50 4.28 -5.53
N LEU A 12 20.57 3.56 -5.78
CA LEU A 12 20.80 2.21 -5.27
C LEU A 12 20.79 2.15 -3.73
N ASN A 13 21.33 3.17 -3.04
CA ASN A 13 21.41 3.18 -1.59
C ASN A 13 20.02 3.32 -0.97
N TYR A 14 19.18 4.19 -1.55
CA TYR A 14 17.80 4.35 -1.14
C TYR A 14 17.02 3.04 -1.33
N ASN A 15 17.13 2.43 -2.50
CA ASN A 15 16.42 1.19 -2.82
C ASN A 15 16.86 0.04 -1.91
N LYS A 16 18.15 -0.06 -1.61
CA LYS A 16 18.68 -1.05 -0.65
C LYS A 16 18.08 -0.84 0.74
N SER A 17 18.09 0.40 1.23
CA SER A 17 17.50 0.76 2.54
C SER A 17 16.00 0.44 2.59
N PHE A 18 15.27 0.70 1.50
CA PHE A 18 13.85 0.38 1.41
C PHE A 18 13.59 -1.13 1.43
N LYS A 19 14.33 -1.92 0.65
CA LYS A 19 14.26 -3.40 0.69
C LYS A 19 14.57 -3.98 2.07
N GLU A 20 15.59 -3.44 2.74
CA GLU A 20 15.92 -3.85 4.11
C GLU A 20 14.77 -3.55 5.08
N HIS A 21 14.14 -2.37 4.95
CA HIS A 21 12.97 -2.03 5.73
C HIS A 21 11.81 -3.00 5.49
N LEU A 22 11.47 -3.31 4.24
CA LEU A 22 10.44 -4.28 3.89
C LEU A 22 10.72 -5.64 4.50
N THR A 23 11.95 -6.14 4.34
CA THR A 23 12.38 -7.43 4.87
C THR A 23 12.28 -7.51 6.39
N LYS A 24 12.68 -6.46 7.10
CA LYS A 24 12.64 -6.39 8.57
C LYS A 24 11.22 -6.21 9.11
N SER A 25 10.35 -5.50 8.38
CA SER A 25 9.02 -5.14 8.87
C SER A 25 7.93 -6.15 8.52
N ILE A 26 8.07 -6.95 7.47
CA ILE A 26 7.00 -7.82 6.98
C ILE A 26 6.51 -8.87 7.98
N GLY A 27 7.40 -9.45 8.76
CA GLY A 27 7.07 -10.43 9.80
C GLY A 27 6.70 -11.83 9.30
N VAL A 28 6.88 -12.13 8.01
CA VAL A 28 6.75 -13.46 7.41
C VAL A 28 8.07 -13.89 6.77
N LYS A 29 8.33 -15.22 6.71
CA LYS A 29 9.61 -15.73 6.19
C LYS A 29 9.66 -15.80 4.67
N ASN A 30 8.54 -16.15 4.03
CA ASN A 30 8.46 -16.41 2.60
C ASN A 30 7.68 -15.29 1.92
N PHE A 31 8.38 -14.46 1.17
CA PHE A 31 7.83 -13.38 0.35
C PHE A 31 8.76 -13.12 -0.84
N GLU A 32 8.25 -12.43 -1.84
CA GLU A 32 8.95 -12.00 -3.04
C GLU A 32 8.91 -10.46 -3.12
N ILE A 33 9.96 -9.85 -3.64
CA ILE A 33 9.99 -8.42 -3.96
C ILE A 33 10.27 -8.27 -5.45
N LEU A 34 9.34 -7.62 -6.16
CA LEU A 34 9.50 -7.19 -7.54
C LEU A 34 9.70 -5.67 -7.56
N GLU A 35 10.92 -5.26 -7.85
CA GLU A 35 11.32 -3.86 -7.99
C GLU A 35 11.41 -3.50 -9.46
N TYR A 36 10.79 -2.39 -9.86
CA TYR A 36 10.85 -1.87 -11.21
C TYR A 36 11.45 -0.46 -11.23
N GLU A 37 12.59 -0.32 -11.89
CA GLU A 37 13.11 1.01 -12.20
C GLU A 37 12.21 1.67 -13.23
N ASN A 38 11.80 2.91 -12.93
CA ASN A 38 10.89 3.65 -13.79
C ASN A 38 11.19 5.16 -13.69
N PHE A 39 11.84 5.68 -14.70
CA PHE A 39 12.13 7.10 -14.85
C PHE A 39 11.03 7.80 -15.66
N ASN A 40 9.77 7.64 -15.24
CA ASN A 40 8.57 8.16 -15.90
C ASN A 40 8.33 7.60 -17.31
N GLN A 41 8.83 6.40 -17.62
CA GLN A 41 8.65 5.74 -18.92
C GLN A 41 7.27 5.04 -18.99
N TYR A 42 6.77 4.57 -17.86
CA TYR A 42 5.52 3.82 -17.72
C TYR A 42 4.66 4.41 -16.61
N SER A 43 3.36 4.30 -16.75
CA SER A 43 2.43 4.60 -15.65
C SER A 43 2.57 3.59 -14.51
N LEU A 44 2.18 3.98 -13.30
CA LEU A 44 2.15 3.04 -12.16
C LEU A 44 1.23 1.85 -12.42
N ALA A 45 0.12 2.05 -13.14
CA ALA A 45 -0.79 0.97 -13.51
C ALA A 45 -0.12 -0.08 -14.40
N GLU A 46 0.68 0.34 -15.40
CA GLU A 46 1.45 -0.58 -16.25
C GLU A 46 2.48 -1.37 -15.44
N ILE A 47 3.21 -0.70 -14.53
CA ILE A 47 4.19 -1.34 -13.64
C ILE A 47 3.51 -2.38 -12.73
N TYR A 48 2.39 -2.02 -12.10
CA TYR A 48 1.68 -2.93 -11.22
C TYR A 48 1.06 -4.11 -11.98
N ASN A 49 0.46 -3.88 -13.15
CA ASN A 49 -0.06 -4.96 -13.98
C ASN A 49 1.04 -5.93 -14.42
N LYS A 50 2.20 -5.42 -14.78
CA LYS A 50 3.38 -6.24 -15.09
C LYS A 50 3.78 -7.07 -13.87
N GLY A 51 3.95 -6.45 -12.70
CA GLY A 51 4.32 -7.15 -11.48
C GLY A 51 3.29 -8.18 -11.04
N ILE A 52 1.99 -7.92 -11.21
CA ILE A 52 0.93 -8.88 -10.95
C ILE A 52 1.07 -10.11 -11.87
N SER A 53 1.34 -9.90 -13.16
CA SER A 53 1.52 -11.00 -14.12
C SER A 53 2.78 -11.84 -13.86
N GLU A 54 3.82 -11.25 -13.28
CA GLU A 54 5.08 -11.92 -12.94
C GLU A 54 5.09 -12.51 -11.52
N SER A 55 4.10 -12.16 -10.69
CA SER A 55 3.98 -12.63 -9.32
C SER A 55 3.83 -14.14 -9.22
N LYS A 56 4.57 -14.76 -8.30
CA LYS A 56 4.48 -16.20 -7.99
C LYS A 56 3.50 -16.50 -6.85
N ASN A 57 2.90 -15.48 -6.25
CA ASN A 57 2.07 -15.61 -5.07
C ASN A 57 0.66 -15.05 -5.30
N ASN A 58 -0.33 -15.66 -4.63
CA ASN A 58 -1.73 -15.25 -4.76
C ASN A 58 -2.06 -13.91 -4.07
N ILE A 59 -1.21 -13.45 -3.14
CA ILE A 59 -1.38 -12.16 -2.49
C ILE A 59 -0.31 -11.22 -2.99
N VAL A 60 -0.75 -10.15 -3.63
CA VAL A 60 0.11 -9.11 -4.20
C VAL A 60 -0.11 -7.81 -3.46
N VAL A 61 0.99 -7.12 -3.14
CA VAL A 61 0.98 -5.83 -2.45
C VAL A 61 1.63 -4.79 -3.33
N CYS A 62 0.85 -3.88 -3.88
CA CYS A 62 1.32 -2.72 -4.63
C CYS A 62 1.59 -1.56 -3.67
N ILE A 63 2.81 -1.06 -3.64
CA ILE A 63 3.22 -0.01 -2.70
C ILE A 63 4.09 1.06 -3.39
N HIS A 64 4.09 2.26 -2.82
CA HIS A 64 5.07 3.29 -3.15
C HIS A 64 6.38 3.05 -2.39
N ASN A 65 7.50 3.45 -2.98
CA ASN A 65 8.82 3.25 -2.37
C ASN A 65 9.18 4.29 -1.28
N ASP A 66 8.32 5.26 -1.01
CA ASP A 66 8.49 6.32 -0.01
C ASP A 66 7.70 6.08 1.29
N ILE A 67 7.04 4.93 1.41
CA ILE A 67 6.28 4.58 2.62
C ILE A 67 7.13 3.79 3.62
N ARG A 68 6.67 3.78 4.87
CA ARG A 68 7.20 2.91 5.93
C ARG A 68 6.07 2.10 6.54
N LEU A 69 6.27 0.79 6.58
CA LEU A 69 5.29 -0.16 7.07
C LEU A 69 5.65 -0.59 8.50
N GLU A 70 4.66 -0.76 9.35
CA GLU A 70 4.85 -1.21 10.73
C GLU A 70 5.33 -2.66 10.79
N THR A 71 6.06 -2.98 11.85
CA THR A 71 6.54 -4.36 12.08
C THR A 71 5.37 -5.35 12.16
N GLY A 72 5.50 -6.46 11.41
CA GLY A 72 4.49 -7.53 11.37
C GLY A 72 3.31 -7.24 10.44
N TRP A 73 3.40 -6.22 9.59
CA TRP A 73 2.30 -5.86 8.68
C TRP A 73 1.88 -7.01 7.75
N GLY A 74 2.84 -7.83 7.28
CA GLY A 74 2.52 -8.96 6.39
C GLY A 74 1.71 -10.05 7.09
N LYS A 75 1.96 -10.32 8.38
CA LYS A 75 1.13 -11.23 9.17
C LYS A 75 -0.30 -10.69 9.32
N LYS A 76 -0.43 -9.38 9.59
CA LYS A 76 -1.74 -8.72 9.70
C LYS A 76 -2.51 -8.80 8.39
N LEU A 77 -1.82 -8.59 7.25
CA LEU A 77 -2.41 -8.68 5.92
C LEU A 77 -2.93 -10.10 5.64
N LEU A 78 -2.11 -11.14 5.87
CA LEU A 78 -2.52 -12.53 5.67
C LEU A 78 -3.74 -12.87 6.52
N LYS A 79 -3.72 -12.48 7.79
CA LYS A 79 -4.86 -12.68 8.68
C LYS A 79 -6.11 -11.94 8.20
N SER A 80 -5.98 -10.73 7.67
CA SER A 80 -7.12 -9.97 7.15
C SER A 80 -7.81 -10.69 5.99
N PHE A 81 -7.07 -11.34 5.08
CA PHE A 81 -7.64 -12.14 4.00
C PHE A 81 -8.21 -13.47 4.51
N GLU A 82 -7.57 -14.09 5.50
CA GLU A 82 -8.07 -15.32 6.15
C GLU A 82 -9.42 -15.08 6.85
N ASP A 83 -9.53 -13.96 7.58
CA ASP A 83 -10.75 -13.57 8.29
C ASP A 83 -11.86 -13.10 7.32
N ASN A 84 -11.51 -12.70 6.10
CA ASN A 84 -12.45 -12.16 5.09
C ASN A 84 -12.16 -12.79 3.72
N PRO A 85 -12.50 -14.07 3.51
CA PRO A 85 -12.13 -14.81 2.29
C PRO A 85 -12.80 -14.29 1.00
N ASP A 86 -13.89 -13.55 1.13
CA ASP A 86 -14.62 -12.95 0.01
C ASP A 86 -14.02 -11.62 -0.48
N TYR A 87 -13.01 -11.09 0.23
CA TYR A 87 -12.39 -9.84 -0.18
C TYR A 87 -11.30 -10.08 -1.24
N GLY A 88 -11.49 -9.48 -2.41
CA GLY A 88 -10.48 -9.48 -3.47
C GLY A 88 -9.39 -8.41 -3.28
N ILE A 89 -9.70 -7.30 -2.60
CA ILE A 89 -8.78 -6.17 -2.40
C ILE A 89 -8.90 -5.64 -0.97
N ILE A 90 -7.76 -5.34 -0.35
CA ILE A 90 -7.68 -4.66 0.96
C ILE A 90 -6.75 -3.46 0.82
N GLY A 91 -7.27 -2.26 1.11
CA GLY A 91 -6.51 -1.01 1.11
C GLY A 91 -6.23 -0.45 2.51
N LYS A 92 -5.32 0.50 2.63
CA LYS A 92 -4.99 1.19 3.90
C LYS A 92 -5.80 2.45 4.12
N ALA A 93 -6.29 3.05 3.04
CA ALA A 93 -7.19 4.19 3.05
C ALA A 93 -8.03 4.15 1.78
N GLY A 94 -9.20 4.72 1.82
CA GLY A 94 -10.10 4.77 0.68
C GLY A 94 -11.30 5.64 0.96
N SER A 95 -12.29 5.57 0.07
CA SER A 95 -13.55 6.29 0.22
C SER A 95 -14.74 5.37 -0.07
N CYS A 96 -15.82 5.55 0.67
CA CYS A 96 -17.10 4.90 0.38
C CYS A 96 -17.87 5.59 -0.74
N TYR A 97 -17.36 6.69 -1.26
CA TYR A 97 -17.98 7.49 -2.30
C TYR A 97 -16.96 7.93 -3.34
N PHE A 98 -17.30 7.81 -4.61
CA PHE A 98 -16.51 8.31 -5.71
C PHE A 98 -17.18 9.57 -6.26
N PRO A 99 -16.59 10.77 -6.10
CA PRO A 99 -17.17 11.99 -6.60
C PRO A 99 -17.05 12.08 -8.14
N GLU A 100 -17.97 12.80 -8.78
CA GLU A 100 -17.93 13.03 -10.23
C GLU A 100 -16.63 13.71 -10.71
N SER A 101 -16.02 14.53 -9.84
CA SER A 101 -14.71 15.15 -10.09
C SER A 101 -13.53 14.17 -10.15
N GLY A 102 -13.70 12.93 -9.68
CA GLY A 102 -12.62 11.96 -9.52
C GLY A 102 -11.67 12.25 -8.35
N ILE A 103 -11.93 13.30 -7.57
CA ILE A 103 -11.07 13.73 -6.47
C ILE A 103 -11.60 13.17 -5.14
N TYR A 104 -11.03 12.05 -4.68
CA TYR A 104 -11.49 11.34 -3.47
C TYR A 104 -11.52 12.19 -2.20
N TRP A 105 -10.62 13.15 -2.06
CA TRP A 105 -10.50 14.00 -0.87
C TRP A 105 -11.35 15.28 -0.92
N GLU A 106 -12.17 15.48 -1.95
CA GLU A 106 -13.02 16.66 -2.08
C GLU A 106 -14.04 16.80 -0.93
N LYS A 107 -14.50 15.67 -0.39
CA LYS A 107 -15.41 15.60 0.77
C LYS A 107 -14.74 14.93 1.97
N MET A 108 -13.53 15.37 2.32
CA MET A 108 -12.82 14.82 3.48
C MET A 108 -13.68 14.84 4.75
N GLY A 109 -13.63 13.75 5.52
CA GLY A 109 -14.29 13.60 6.81
C GLY A 109 -15.68 12.96 6.78
N GLN A 110 -16.35 12.86 5.62
CA GLN A 110 -17.67 12.21 5.54
C GLN A 110 -17.64 10.83 4.88
N THR A 111 -16.73 10.62 3.92
CA THR A 111 -16.71 9.40 3.11
C THR A 111 -15.37 8.68 3.13
N MET A 112 -14.30 9.35 3.51
CA MET A 112 -12.97 8.75 3.58
C MET A 112 -12.78 7.91 4.83
N VAL A 113 -12.09 6.77 4.67
CA VAL A 113 -11.76 5.82 5.72
C VAL A 113 -10.27 5.53 5.75
N GLY A 114 -9.75 5.22 6.92
CA GLY A 114 -8.34 4.91 7.13
C GLY A 114 -7.57 5.99 7.88
N GLN A 115 -6.27 5.78 8.00
CA GLN A 115 -5.35 6.78 8.57
C GLN A 115 -3.95 6.62 7.98
N VAL A 116 -3.26 7.74 7.87
CA VAL A 116 -1.89 7.82 7.33
C VAL A 116 -1.03 8.70 8.20
N TYR A 117 0.15 8.19 8.59
CA TYR A 117 1.20 9.01 9.15
C TYR A 117 2.01 9.66 8.04
N HIS A 118 2.22 10.95 8.15
CA HIS A 118 3.09 11.73 7.27
C HIS A 118 4.36 12.09 8.01
N GLN A 119 5.50 11.97 7.35
CA GLN A 119 6.79 12.40 7.87
C GLN A 119 7.70 12.85 6.71
N PRO A 120 7.41 14.00 6.06
CA PRO A 120 8.32 14.58 5.09
C PRO A 120 9.67 14.90 5.74
N GLU A 121 10.71 14.92 4.93
CA GLU A 121 12.05 15.27 5.39
C GLU A 121 12.06 16.64 6.07
N GLY A 122 12.71 16.72 7.23
CA GLY A 122 12.80 17.96 8.02
C GLY A 122 11.52 18.40 8.74
N GLN A 123 10.43 17.65 8.64
CA GLN A 123 9.16 18.00 9.28
C GLN A 123 8.81 17.07 10.44
N LYS A 124 7.97 17.56 11.36
CA LYS A 124 7.42 16.72 12.43
C LYS A 124 6.41 15.73 11.86
N LYS A 125 6.44 14.50 12.39
CA LYS A 125 5.45 13.47 12.07
C LYS A 125 4.06 13.92 12.52
N TRP A 126 3.05 13.77 11.64
CA TRP A 126 1.64 13.96 11.98
C TRP A 126 0.76 12.84 11.46
N LEU A 127 -0.42 12.71 12.03
CA LEU A 127 -1.41 11.71 11.66
C LEU A 127 -2.62 12.36 11.01
N SER A 128 -2.91 11.98 9.77
CA SER A 128 -4.20 12.24 9.13
C SER A 128 -5.16 11.09 9.44
N ARG A 129 -6.26 11.40 10.10
CA ARG A 129 -7.35 10.46 10.38
C ARG A 129 -8.53 10.77 9.49
N TYR A 130 -8.93 9.79 8.69
CA TYR A 130 -10.08 9.90 7.79
C TYR A 130 -11.35 9.25 8.36
N SER A 131 -11.22 8.36 9.35
CA SER A 131 -12.32 7.75 10.08
C SER A 131 -12.09 7.75 11.59
N ALA A 132 -13.19 7.78 12.36
CA ALA A 132 -13.14 7.80 13.82
C ALA A 132 -12.89 6.39 14.41
N LYS A 133 -13.32 5.34 13.71
CA LYS A 133 -13.18 3.94 14.16
C LYS A 133 -12.04 3.26 13.43
N LEU A 134 -11.07 2.75 14.17
CA LEU A 134 -9.94 1.98 13.68
C LEU A 134 -9.56 0.88 14.69
N PRO A 135 -9.15 -0.31 14.22
CA PRO A 135 -9.19 -0.78 12.84
C PRO A 135 -10.60 -1.23 12.44
N GLU A 136 -11.06 -0.84 11.28
CA GLU A 136 -12.35 -1.27 10.74
C GLU A 136 -12.15 -1.56 9.25
N LEU A 137 -12.58 -2.74 8.80
CA LEU A 137 -12.69 -3.06 7.38
C LEU A 137 -14.03 -2.53 6.90
N ILE A 138 -13.99 -1.56 6.01
CA ILE A 138 -15.19 -0.93 5.43
C ILE A 138 -15.17 -1.21 3.95
N PRO A 139 -16.29 -1.68 3.36
CA PRO A 139 -16.42 -1.77 1.93
C PRO A 139 -16.19 -0.40 1.30
N VAL A 140 -15.26 -0.31 0.35
CA VAL A 140 -15.00 0.91 -0.41
C VAL A 140 -15.31 0.68 -1.87
N VAL A 141 -15.75 1.74 -2.54
CA VAL A 141 -15.93 1.71 -3.98
C VAL A 141 -14.55 1.89 -4.61
N THR A 142 -14.12 0.92 -5.40
CA THR A 142 -12.97 1.02 -6.29
C THR A 142 -13.47 0.98 -7.73
N ILE A 143 -12.95 1.82 -8.57
CA ILE A 143 -13.21 1.81 -10.01
C ILE A 143 -11.92 1.42 -10.69
#